data_b564268a0c0bea586f37c618a2572a67
#
_entry.id   b564268a0c0bea586f37c618a2572a67
#
_cell.length_a   1.000
_cell.length_b   1.000
_cell.length_c   1.000
_cell.angle_alpha   90.00
_cell.angle_beta   90.00
_cell.angle_gamma   90.00
#
_symmetry.space_group_name_H-M   'P 1'
#
loop_
_entity.id
_entity.type
_entity.pdbx_description
1 polymer ?
#
loop_
_entity_poly.entity_id
_entity_poly.type
_entity_poly.pdbx_seq_one_letter_code
_entity_poly.pdbx_strand_id
1 'polypeptide(L)'
;YVAIPAFKEDVEIPEGKNGNAFQGDVVFIKTLHKTHRRLQGEVVNVVTRKKETFVGTIIEEKGRKIFVADNRKIHTSFSISGNAKIGYKVLGKLLPWTNAKEKPQIEVVQDIGRKGDNTTEMNSIVLDRGFSPTFPNEVENEALSVKNSSIANFNEEIKNRRDIRKTLTFTFSGRAWRMSK
;
A
#
# COMPACT_ATOMS: atom_id res chain seq x y z
N TYR A 1 17.84 2.85 9.58
CA TYR A 1 19.07 3.04 8.80
C TYR A 1 18.83 4.00 7.65
N VAL A 2 19.83 4.81 7.30
CA VAL A 2 19.81 5.75 6.17
C VAL A 2 21.00 5.44 5.27
N ALA A 3 20.70 5.12 4.01
CA ALA A 3 21.72 4.91 2.99
C ALA A 3 22.23 6.26 2.48
N ILE A 4 23.53 6.45 2.49
CA ILE A 4 24.19 7.64 1.97
C ILE A 4 25.17 7.21 0.87
N PRO A 5 25.03 7.70 -0.38
CA PRO A 5 25.88 7.26 -1.49
C PRO A 5 27.40 7.45 -1.24
N ALA A 6 27.77 8.41 -0.41
CA ALA A 6 29.16 8.70 -0.08
C ALA A 6 29.78 7.75 0.97
N PHE A 7 28.97 6.95 1.65
CA PHE A 7 29.44 6.02 2.68
C PHE A 7 29.31 4.56 2.23
N LYS A 8 30.24 3.71 2.63
CA LYS A 8 30.20 2.27 2.34
C LYS A 8 29.15 1.54 3.19
N GLU A 9 28.79 2.09 4.34
CA GLU A 9 27.85 1.50 5.28
C GLU A 9 26.71 2.49 5.56
N ASP A 10 25.51 1.94 5.77
CA ASP A 10 24.34 2.72 6.16
C ASP A 10 24.53 3.34 7.54
N VAL A 11 24.05 4.58 7.69
CA VAL A 11 24.04 5.27 8.98
C VAL A 11 22.89 4.75 9.83
N GLU A 12 23.20 4.34 11.04
CA GLU A 12 22.23 3.89 12.01
C GLU A 12 21.48 5.08 12.62
N ILE A 13 20.16 5.02 12.62
CA ILE A 13 19.32 6.00 13.31
C ILE A 13 18.78 5.35 14.58
N PRO A 14 19.26 5.76 15.77
CA PRO A 14 18.75 5.24 17.03
C PRO A 14 17.27 5.53 17.21
N GLU A 15 16.61 4.72 18.04
CA GLU A 15 15.21 4.91 18.42
C GLU A 15 14.98 6.31 19.00
N GLY A 16 13.91 6.97 18.59
CA GLY A 16 13.58 8.34 18.98
C GLY A 16 14.32 9.43 18.22
N LYS A 17 15.30 9.08 17.33
CA LYS A 17 16.04 10.04 16.50
C LYS A 17 15.62 10.03 15.02
N ASN A 18 14.54 9.33 14.72
CA ASN A 18 13.95 9.28 13.37
C ASN A 18 13.10 10.53 13.01
N GLY A 19 12.88 11.43 13.99
CA GLY A 19 12.08 12.62 13.79
C GLY A 19 10.68 12.31 13.26
N ASN A 20 10.28 12.97 12.17
CA ASN A 20 9.03 12.77 11.46
C ASN A 20 9.17 11.93 10.17
N ALA A 21 10.27 11.19 10.01
CA ALA A 21 10.54 10.36 8.84
C ALA A 21 9.87 8.99 8.91
N PHE A 22 9.39 8.53 7.76
CA PHE A 22 8.94 7.17 7.53
C PHE A 22 9.91 6.42 6.61
N GLN A 23 9.73 5.11 6.52
CA GLN A 23 10.57 4.27 5.67
C GLN A 23 10.45 4.68 4.20
N GLY A 24 11.60 4.97 3.60
CA GLY A 24 11.76 5.32 2.19
C GLY A 24 11.74 6.81 1.92
N ASP A 25 11.54 7.65 2.95
CA ASP A 25 11.68 9.09 2.81
C ASP A 25 13.13 9.48 2.52
N VAL A 26 13.32 10.56 1.79
CA VAL A 26 14.62 11.22 1.64
C VAL A 26 14.76 12.25 2.75
N VAL A 27 15.83 12.15 3.51
CA VAL A 27 16.00 12.93 4.75
C VAL A 27 17.36 13.63 4.80
N PHE A 28 17.41 14.77 5.48
CA PHE A 28 18.66 15.33 5.99
C PHE A 28 18.94 14.74 7.37
N ILE A 29 20.15 14.23 7.54
CA ILE A 29 20.62 13.72 8.81
C ILE A 29 21.82 14.50 9.30
N LYS A 30 21.92 14.62 10.63
CA LYS A 30 23.12 15.04 11.32
C LYS A 30 23.86 13.80 11.81
N THR A 31 25.10 13.64 11.38
CA THR A 31 25.93 12.53 11.88
C THR A 31 26.33 12.79 13.34
N LEU A 32 26.26 11.73 14.12
CA LEU A 32 26.67 11.70 15.51
C LEU A 32 28.00 10.93 15.63
N HIS A 33 28.55 10.90 16.84
CA HIS A 33 29.78 10.15 17.08
C HIS A 33 29.55 8.64 16.79
N LYS A 34 30.61 8.00 16.29
CA LYS A 34 30.63 6.56 16.04
C LYS A 34 30.54 5.82 17.36
N THR A 35 29.46 5.05 17.55
CA THR A 35 29.29 4.18 18.72
C THR A 35 29.48 2.74 18.27
N HIS A 36 30.35 1.99 18.95
CA HIS A 36 30.73 0.61 18.67
C HIS A 36 31.32 0.34 17.30
N ARG A 37 30.71 0.27 16.22
CA ARG A 37 31.28 0.01 14.88
C ARG A 37 30.59 0.79 13.77
N ARG A 38 29.43 1.38 14.05
CA ARG A 38 28.62 2.06 13.03
C ARG A 38 28.50 3.53 13.31
N LEU A 39 28.45 4.30 12.23
CA LEU A 39 28.15 5.72 12.31
C LEU A 39 26.67 5.88 12.66
N GLN A 40 26.40 6.68 13.69
CA GLN A 40 25.03 7.04 14.07
C GLN A 40 24.65 8.41 13.54
N GLY A 41 23.36 8.61 13.33
CA GLY A 41 22.78 9.86 12.87
C GLY A 41 21.44 10.17 13.52
N GLU A 42 21.02 11.40 13.34
CA GLU A 42 19.72 11.91 13.75
C GLU A 42 19.06 12.58 12.55
N VAL A 43 17.79 12.30 12.30
CA VAL A 43 17.03 12.94 11.23
C VAL A 43 16.71 14.38 11.66
N VAL A 44 17.16 15.33 10.85
CA VAL A 44 16.91 16.76 11.07
C VAL A 44 15.64 17.19 10.36
N ASN A 45 15.48 16.75 9.09
CA ASN A 45 14.34 17.13 8.27
C ASN A 45 14.06 16.08 7.20
N VAL A 46 12.79 15.95 6.80
CA VAL A 46 12.35 15.17 5.65
C VAL A 46 12.34 16.08 4.42
N VAL A 47 13.13 15.74 3.41
CA VAL A 47 13.24 16.48 2.15
C VAL A 47 12.12 16.10 1.19
N THR A 48 11.96 14.78 1.02
CA THR A 48 10.93 14.23 0.12
C THR A 48 10.26 13.07 0.80
N ARG A 49 8.96 13.13 0.89
CA ARG A 49 8.12 12.06 1.41
C ARG A 49 7.86 11.04 0.30
N LYS A 50 8.17 9.77 0.55
CA LYS A 50 7.93 8.70 -0.42
C LYS A 50 6.45 8.34 -0.54
N LYS A 51 5.73 8.38 0.57
CA LYS A 51 4.33 7.95 0.64
C LYS A 51 3.55 8.88 1.54
N GLU A 52 2.49 9.47 1.01
CA GLU A 52 1.60 10.38 1.74
C GLU A 52 0.28 9.73 2.12
N THR A 53 -0.09 8.62 1.47
CA THR A 53 -1.33 7.90 1.74
C THR A 53 -1.05 6.57 2.40
N PHE A 54 -1.85 6.22 3.39
CA PHE A 54 -1.70 4.99 4.17
C PHE A 54 -3.03 4.29 4.29
N VAL A 55 -3.01 2.97 4.19
CA VAL A 55 -4.14 2.12 4.53
C VAL A 55 -4.00 1.67 5.97
N GLY A 56 -5.09 1.68 6.71
CA GLY A 56 -5.07 1.25 8.09
C GLY A 56 -6.49 1.11 8.67
N THR A 57 -6.52 0.76 9.94
CA THR A 57 -7.75 0.49 10.67
C THR A 57 -8.02 1.58 11.70
N ILE A 58 -9.27 2.00 11.80
CA ILE A 58 -9.72 2.89 12.86
C ILE A 58 -10.01 2.06 14.10
N ILE A 59 -9.32 2.38 15.18
CA ILE A 59 -9.55 1.77 16.49
C ILE A 59 -9.85 2.84 17.53
N GLU A 60 -10.36 2.41 18.67
CA GLU A 60 -10.54 3.27 19.84
C GLU A 60 -9.44 3.00 20.86
N GLU A 61 -8.74 4.05 21.27
CA GLU A 61 -7.78 4.00 22.35
C GLU A 61 -8.03 5.14 23.33
N LYS A 62 -8.26 4.80 24.61
CA LYS A 62 -8.52 5.75 25.69
C LYS A 62 -9.65 6.76 25.36
N GLY A 63 -10.75 6.27 24.77
CA GLY A 63 -11.91 7.08 24.38
C GLY A 63 -11.69 7.99 23.16
N ARG A 64 -10.60 7.82 22.43
CA ARG A 64 -10.30 8.57 21.22
C ARG A 64 -10.15 7.64 20.03
N LYS A 65 -10.68 8.06 18.89
CA LYS A 65 -10.45 7.33 17.62
C LYS A 65 -9.05 7.63 17.13
N ILE A 66 -8.32 6.59 16.82
CA ILE A 66 -6.98 6.66 16.23
C ILE A 66 -6.92 5.79 14.97
N PHE A 67 -6.05 6.17 14.06
CA PHE A 67 -5.73 5.37 12.89
C PHE A 67 -4.44 4.60 13.15
N VAL A 68 -4.47 3.31 12.88
CA VAL A 68 -3.31 2.42 12.94
C VAL A 68 -3.05 1.87 11.55
N ALA A 69 -1.87 2.19 11.00
CA ALA A 69 -1.49 1.73 9.66
C ALA A 69 -1.32 0.20 9.62
N ASP A 70 -1.73 -0.42 8.52
CA ASP A 70 -1.55 -1.86 8.30
C ASP A 70 -0.07 -2.23 8.08
N ASN A 71 0.73 -1.28 7.61
CA ASN A 71 2.17 -1.47 7.46
C ASN A 71 2.85 -1.49 8.84
N ARG A 72 3.31 -2.68 9.24
CA ARG A 72 3.99 -2.93 10.53
C ARG A 72 5.28 -2.14 10.75
N LYS A 73 5.84 -1.52 9.70
CA LYS A 73 7.03 -0.67 9.82
C LYS A 73 6.70 0.75 10.28
N ILE A 74 5.43 1.09 10.36
CA ILE A 74 4.93 2.34 10.90
C ILE A 74 4.50 2.08 12.34
N HIS A 75 5.38 2.40 13.28
CA HIS A 75 5.14 2.15 14.71
C HIS A 75 4.33 3.26 15.39
N THR A 76 3.97 4.29 14.65
CA THR A 76 3.24 5.44 15.19
C THR A 76 1.75 5.32 14.90
N SER A 77 0.92 5.72 15.86
CA SER A 77 -0.52 5.91 15.65
C SER A 77 -0.79 7.34 15.20
N PHE A 78 -1.81 7.51 14.38
CA PHE A 78 -2.18 8.82 13.84
C PHE A 78 -3.47 9.31 14.49
N SER A 79 -3.54 10.61 14.72
CA SER A 79 -4.81 11.29 15.00
C SER A 79 -5.62 11.39 13.70
N ILE A 80 -6.94 11.45 13.82
CA ILE A 80 -7.85 11.44 12.68
C ILE A 80 -8.47 12.81 12.51
N SER A 81 -8.45 13.31 11.27
CA SER A 81 -9.28 14.43 10.84
C SER A 81 -10.44 13.89 10.01
N GLY A 82 -11.66 14.27 10.37
CA GLY A 82 -12.87 13.81 9.71
C GLY A 82 -13.63 12.71 10.46
N ASN A 83 -14.69 12.23 9.84
CA ASN A 83 -15.55 11.20 10.42
C ASN A 83 -15.09 9.81 9.99
N ALA A 84 -14.86 8.93 10.95
CA ALA A 84 -14.43 7.57 10.71
C ALA A 84 -15.16 6.60 11.66
N LYS A 85 -15.45 5.39 11.16
CA LYS A 85 -16.11 4.33 11.92
C LYS A 85 -15.08 3.42 12.56
N ILE A 86 -15.21 3.13 13.84
CA ILE A 86 -14.36 2.17 14.55
C ILE A 86 -14.53 0.78 13.94
N GLY A 87 -13.43 0.05 13.77
CA GLY A 87 -13.42 -1.27 13.17
C GLY A 87 -13.42 -1.28 11.62
N TYR A 88 -13.37 -0.11 11.00
CA TYR A 88 -13.29 0.01 9.54
C TYR A 88 -11.85 0.26 9.08
N LYS A 89 -11.54 -0.25 7.90
CA LYS A 89 -10.33 0.08 7.15
C LYS A 89 -10.59 1.29 6.29
N VAL A 90 -9.63 2.19 6.28
CA VAL A 90 -9.71 3.44 5.51
C VAL A 90 -8.38 3.71 4.80
N LEU A 91 -8.48 4.43 3.69
CA LEU A 91 -7.35 5.10 3.07
C LEU A 91 -7.27 6.51 3.66
N GLY A 92 -6.16 6.83 4.32
CA GLY A 92 -5.92 8.14 4.89
C GLY A 92 -4.75 8.83 4.22
N LYS A 93 -4.85 10.15 4.06
CA LYS A 93 -3.78 11.02 3.59
C LYS A 93 -3.13 11.71 4.77
N LEU A 94 -1.82 11.66 4.84
CA LEU A 94 -1.05 12.36 5.87
C LEU A 94 -1.17 13.87 5.67
N LEU A 95 -1.60 14.55 6.70
CA LEU A 95 -1.58 16.02 6.74
C LEU A 95 -0.14 16.52 6.98
N PRO A 96 0.17 17.79 6.64
CA PRO A 96 1.48 18.35 6.88
C PRO A 96 1.93 18.13 8.34
N TRP A 97 3.05 17.44 8.50
CA TRP A 97 3.58 17.07 9.81
C TRP A 97 5.03 17.56 9.92
N THR A 98 5.20 18.72 10.52
CA THR A 98 6.50 19.40 10.67
C THR A 98 7.12 19.18 12.03
N ASN A 99 6.29 19.01 13.07
CA ASN A 99 6.76 18.87 14.45
C ASN A 99 6.77 17.39 14.87
N ALA A 100 7.96 16.80 14.99
CA ALA A 100 8.12 15.40 15.41
C ALA A 100 7.61 15.09 16.83
N LYS A 101 7.41 16.10 17.67
CA LYS A 101 6.86 15.92 19.03
C LYS A 101 5.35 15.76 19.05
N GLU A 102 4.68 16.15 18.01
CA GLU A 102 3.23 16.00 17.84
C GLU A 102 2.90 14.68 17.14
N LYS A 103 1.74 14.12 17.46
CA LYS A 103 1.26 12.95 16.72
C LYS A 103 0.89 13.35 15.29
N PRO A 104 1.31 12.58 14.30
CA PRO A 104 0.89 12.83 12.92
C PRO A 104 -0.63 12.72 12.79
N GLN A 105 -1.19 13.48 11.88
CA GLN A 105 -2.62 13.51 11.61
C GLN A 105 -2.92 12.98 10.20
N ILE A 106 -3.98 12.19 10.10
CA ILE A 106 -4.49 11.65 8.85
C ILE A 106 -5.87 12.22 8.56
N GLU A 107 -6.07 12.64 7.32
CA GLU A 107 -7.38 12.91 6.74
C GLU A 107 -7.91 11.64 6.08
N VAL A 108 -9.14 11.24 6.40
CA VAL A 108 -9.77 10.07 5.78
C VAL A 108 -10.22 10.43 4.36
N VAL A 109 -9.59 9.81 3.36
CA VAL A 109 -9.89 10.02 1.93
C VAL A 109 -10.98 9.08 1.46
N GLN A 110 -10.91 7.81 1.89
CA GLN A 110 -11.84 6.77 1.44
C GLN A 110 -12.09 5.76 2.54
N ASP A 111 -13.35 5.40 2.74
CA ASP A 111 -13.77 4.25 3.54
C ASP A 111 -13.69 3.00 2.64
N ILE A 112 -12.91 1.99 3.05
CA ILE A 112 -12.71 0.76 2.27
C ILE A 112 -13.75 -0.28 2.66
N GLY A 113 -14.04 -0.37 3.96
CA GLY A 113 -15.01 -1.31 4.48
C GLY A 113 -14.64 -1.85 5.87
N ARG A 114 -15.40 -2.83 6.34
CA ARG A 114 -15.21 -3.44 7.65
C ARG A 114 -13.97 -4.34 7.65
N LYS A 115 -13.15 -4.20 8.68
CA LYS A 115 -11.98 -5.07 8.87
C LYS A 115 -12.40 -6.54 8.97
N GLY A 116 -11.69 -7.40 8.25
CA GLY A 116 -11.92 -8.84 8.20
C GLY A 116 -12.81 -9.30 7.04
N ASP A 117 -13.50 -8.39 6.35
CA ASP A 117 -14.21 -8.74 5.12
C ASP A 117 -13.21 -8.98 4.00
N ASN A 118 -13.34 -10.09 3.27
CA ASN A 118 -12.39 -10.48 2.24
C ASN A 118 -12.19 -9.40 1.17
N THR A 119 -13.25 -8.80 0.67
CA THR A 119 -13.18 -7.72 -0.32
C THR A 119 -12.47 -6.49 0.24
N THR A 120 -12.73 -6.14 1.50
CA THR A 120 -12.07 -5.03 2.19
C THR A 120 -10.56 -5.28 2.32
N GLU A 121 -10.16 -6.48 2.72
CA GLU A 121 -8.74 -6.83 2.86
C GLU A 121 -8.02 -6.82 1.50
N MET A 122 -8.64 -7.35 0.44
CA MET A 122 -8.07 -7.33 -0.91
C MET A 122 -7.92 -5.90 -1.44
N ASN A 123 -8.96 -5.07 -1.33
CA ASN A 123 -8.91 -3.66 -1.74
C ASN A 123 -7.88 -2.87 -0.94
N SER A 124 -7.71 -3.19 0.34
CA SER A 124 -6.68 -2.59 1.20
C SER A 124 -5.27 -2.83 0.67
N ILE A 125 -4.98 -4.05 0.21
CA ILE A 125 -3.68 -4.40 -0.38
C ILE A 125 -3.45 -3.62 -1.68
N VAL A 126 -4.46 -3.55 -2.54
CA VAL A 126 -4.39 -2.84 -3.83
C VAL A 126 -4.11 -1.35 -3.60
N LEU A 127 -4.88 -0.71 -2.71
CA LEU A 127 -4.73 0.70 -2.37
C LEU A 127 -3.39 0.99 -1.66
N ASP A 128 -2.92 0.11 -0.78
CA ASP A 128 -1.62 0.28 -0.12
C ASP A 128 -0.45 0.26 -1.10
N ARG A 129 -0.60 -0.44 -2.23
CA ARG A 129 0.36 -0.46 -3.33
C ARG A 129 0.22 0.71 -4.29
N GLY A 130 -0.76 1.59 -4.08
CA GLY A 130 -1.01 2.78 -4.92
C GLY A 130 -1.82 2.50 -6.18
N PHE A 131 -2.47 1.34 -6.28
CA PHE A 131 -3.38 1.02 -7.38
C PHE A 131 -4.82 1.38 -7.00
N SER A 132 -5.63 1.71 -8.01
CA SER A 132 -7.08 1.84 -7.83
C SER A 132 -7.75 0.47 -7.93
N PRO A 133 -8.65 0.10 -7.02
CA PRO A 133 -9.44 -1.13 -7.13
C PRO A 133 -10.56 -1.03 -8.18
N THR A 134 -10.83 0.16 -8.69
CA THR A 134 -11.86 0.43 -9.70
C THR A 134 -11.22 0.95 -10.97
N PHE A 135 -11.79 0.57 -12.11
CA PHE A 135 -11.39 1.13 -13.40
C PHE A 135 -12.04 2.50 -13.64
N PRO A 136 -11.43 3.35 -14.48
CA PRO A 136 -12.10 4.56 -14.96
C PRO A 136 -13.42 4.23 -15.66
N ASN A 137 -14.41 5.11 -15.53
CA ASN A 137 -15.74 4.90 -16.11
C ASN A 137 -15.71 4.68 -17.63
N GLU A 138 -14.75 5.28 -18.33
CA GLU A 138 -14.56 5.11 -19.77
C GLU A 138 -14.23 3.65 -20.11
N VAL A 139 -13.33 3.05 -19.34
CA VAL A 139 -12.91 1.64 -19.51
C VAL A 139 -14.06 0.69 -19.20
N GLU A 140 -14.83 0.96 -18.14
CA GLU A 140 -15.99 0.16 -17.79
C GLU A 140 -17.09 0.23 -18.87
N ASN A 141 -17.36 1.42 -19.40
CA ASN A 141 -18.32 1.63 -20.47
C ASN A 141 -17.89 0.93 -21.78
N GLU A 142 -16.60 0.99 -22.13
CA GLU A 142 -16.05 0.27 -23.26
C GLU A 142 -16.20 -1.24 -23.08
N ALA A 143 -15.83 -1.77 -21.91
CA ALA A 143 -15.99 -3.19 -21.59
C ALA A 143 -17.45 -3.65 -21.68
N LEU A 144 -18.41 -2.85 -21.21
CA LEU A 144 -19.84 -3.13 -21.34
C LEU A 144 -20.28 -3.10 -22.82
N SER A 145 -19.81 -2.16 -23.60
CA SER A 145 -20.08 -2.09 -25.04
C SER A 145 -19.59 -3.32 -25.79
N VAL A 146 -18.33 -3.72 -25.54
CA VAL A 146 -17.73 -4.94 -26.11
C VAL A 146 -18.49 -6.19 -25.68
N LYS A 147 -18.85 -6.30 -24.41
CA LYS A 147 -19.67 -7.42 -23.89
C LYS A 147 -21.01 -7.52 -24.62
N ASN A 148 -21.72 -6.41 -24.78
CA ASN A 148 -23.03 -6.40 -25.42
C ASN A 148 -22.92 -6.75 -26.92
N SER A 149 -21.91 -6.25 -27.61
CA SER A 149 -21.65 -6.57 -29.01
C SER A 149 -21.27 -8.03 -29.20
N SER A 150 -20.46 -8.60 -28.30
CA SER A 150 -20.06 -10.00 -28.37
C SER A 150 -21.22 -10.97 -28.12
N ILE A 151 -22.14 -10.63 -27.22
CA ILE A 151 -23.36 -11.44 -26.99
C ILE A 151 -24.23 -11.46 -28.24
N ALA A 152 -24.42 -10.32 -28.91
CA ALA A 152 -25.24 -10.23 -30.13
C ALA A 152 -24.69 -11.10 -31.27
N ASN A 153 -23.35 -11.15 -31.43
CA ASN A 153 -22.68 -11.86 -32.52
C ASN A 153 -22.26 -13.30 -32.17
N PHE A 154 -22.45 -13.72 -30.92
CA PHE A 154 -21.92 -14.99 -30.39
C PHE A 154 -22.35 -16.22 -31.21
N ASN A 155 -23.61 -16.27 -31.60
CA ASN A 155 -24.16 -17.42 -32.39
C ASN A 155 -23.59 -17.51 -33.81
N GLU A 156 -23.24 -16.41 -34.41
CA GLU A 156 -22.56 -16.34 -35.70
C GLU A 156 -21.09 -16.74 -35.61
N GLU A 157 -20.40 -16.23 -34.59
CA GLU A 157 -19.02 -16.61 -34.36
C GLU A 157 -18.84 -18.10 -34.03
N ILE A 158 -19.73 -18.70 -33.28
CA ILE A 158 -19.68 -20.16 -32.99
C ILE A 158 -19.70 -21.00 -34.26
N LYS A 159 -20.45 -20.58 -35.28
CA LYS A 159 -20.51 -21.33 -36.57
C LYS A 159 -19.15 -21.35 -37.27
N ASN A 160 -18.36 -20.33 -37.10
CA ASN A 160 -17.04 -20.17 -37.73
C ASN A 160 -15.87 -20.72 -36.88
N ARG A 161 -16.15 -21.17 -35.64
CA ARG A 161 -15.11 -21.71 -34.76
C ARG A 161 -15.12 -23.24 -34.76
N ARG A 162 -13.91 -23.83 -34.72
CA ARG A 162 -13.76 -25.28 -34.52
C ARG A 162 -14.19 -25.65 -33.09
N ASP A 163 -15.14 -26.58 -32.97
CA ASP A 163 -15.53 -27.11 -31.65
C ASP A 163 -14.49 -28.11 -31.13
N ILE A 164 -13.83 -27.74 -30.06
CA ILE A 164 -12.80 -28.56 -29.40
C ILE A 164 -13.28 -29.12 -28.05
N ARG A 165 -14.55 -28.96 -27.68
CA ARG A 165 -15.08 -29.40 -26.38
C ARG A 165 -14.92 -30.90 -26.12
N LYS A 166 -14.83 -31.71 -27.18
CA LYS A 166 -14.63 -33.18 -27.11
C LYS A 166 -13.16 -33.57 -27.36
N THR A 167 -12.26 -32.60 -27.58
CA THR A 167 -10.86 -32.87 -27.81
C THR A 167 -10.12 -32.88 -26.46
N LEU A 168 -9.37 -33.96 -26.21
CA LEU A 168 -8.55 -34.04 -25.02
C LEU A 168 -7.46 -32.92 -25.08
N THR A 169 -7.53 -32.01 -24.13
CA THR A 169 -6.57 -30.91 -24.01
C THR A 169 -5.91 -30.96 -22.64
N PHE A 170 -4.61 -30.62 -22.57
CA PHE A 170 -3.89 -30.53 -21.34
C PHE A 170 -2.91 -29.35 -21.40
N THR A 171 -2.64 -28.79 -20.23
CA THR A 171 -1.65 -27.69 -20.09
C THR A 171 -0.44 -28.18 -19.31
N PHE A 172 0.76 -27.85 -19.78
CA PHE A 172 1.97 -28.03 -19.01
C PHE A 172 2.23 -26.77 -18.17
N SER A 173 2.25 -26.90 -16.85
CA SER A 173 2.80 -25.87 -16.02
C SER A 173 4.31 -26.12 -15.88
N GLY A 174 5.14 -25.08 -15.99
CA GLY A 174 6.61 -25.22 -15.97
C GLY A 174 7.23 -25.83 -14.70
N ARG A 175 6.44 -26.23 -13.71
CA ARG A 175 6.88 -26.99 -12.54
C ARG A 175 6.95 -28.51 -12.78
N ALA A 176 6.33 -29.03 -13.83
CA ALA A 176 6.34 -30.47 -14.12
C ALA A 176 7.69 -30.99 -14.65
N TRP A 177 8.61 -30.13 -15.06
CA TRP A 177 9.92 -30.49 -15.58
C TRP A 177 11.00 -30.78 -14.53
N ARG A 178 10.68 -30.72 -13.24
CA ARG A 178 11.65 -31.02 -12.14
C ARG A 178 11.52 -32.42 -11.54
N MET A 179 10.71 -33.30 -12.11
CA MET A 179 10.60 -34.68 -11.63
C MET A 179 11.09 -35.68 -12.67
N SER A 180 12.37 -35.67 -12.94
CA SER A 180 13.10 -36.87 -13.39
C SER A 180 14.59 -36.58 -13.54
N LYS A 181 15.33 -36.76 -12.48
CA LYS A 181 16.66 -37.36 -12.49
C LYS A 181 16.84 -38.08 -11.18
#